data_b1bc8ec99f856bee5650bc47542ea613
#
_entry.id   b1bc8ec99f856bee5650bc47542ea613
#
_cell.length_a   1.000
_cell.length_b   1.000
_cell.length_c   1.000
_cell.angle_alpha   90.00
_cell.angle_beta   90.00
_cell.angle_gamma   90.00
#
_symmetry.space_group_name_H-M   'P 1'
#
loop_
_entity.id
_entity.type
_entity.pdbx_description
1 polymer ?
#
loop_
_entity_poly.entity_id
_entity_poly.type
_entity_poly.pdbx_seq_one_letter_code
_entity_poly.pdbx_strand_id
1 'polypeptide(L)'
;MKKIIYLLGVGITVLLVQYAYGKLAPEKSVSANVIAENSLEKIFQNSNIHKADCEIEGYYYLGEKYYGESGSLELIDKIAERLGVNSEYYYDKYRTDAGSVAVMKKEGKSSELELELITTEYQESQNVIAQRNYLSVSLNIKGSLESGYYYKNLIEKTMKEICREENIESNIDENINKDEEMTTSISSRNLYMVIKGKIYGEIDKEQENKIAKGILRSFRAKEIFNGQNDEHMNVYGYTKILQDYVAIGGEKININVAFSYDEQENITYVYIGSPIVNYDY
;
A
#
# COMPACT_ATOMS: atom_id res chain seq x y z
N MET A 1 -4.42 -0.19 -42.94
CA MET A 1 -4.06 -1.55 -42.49
C MET A 1 -3.09 -1.55 -41.29
N LYS A 2 -2.01 -0.77 -41.26
CA LYS A 2 -1.06 -0.78 -40.10
C LYS A 2 -1.67 -0.38 -38.73
N LYS A 3 -2.64 0.53 -38.68
CA LYS A 3 -3.28 0.97 -37.41
C LYS A 3 -4.20 -0.10 -36.78
N ILE A 4 -4.79 -0.99 -37.57
CA ILE A 4 -5.68 -2.05 -37.09
C ILE A 4 -4.83 -3.18 -36.47
N ILE A 5 -3.65 -3.44 -37.01
CA ILE A 5 -2.74 -4.47 -36.48
C ILE A 5 -2.17 -4.05 -35.11
N TYR A 6 -1.94 -2.74 -34.88
CA TYR A 6 -1.50 -2.21 -33.58
C TYR A 6 -2.58 -2.32 -32.50
N LEU A 7 -3.84 -2.07 -32.85
CA LEU A 7 -4.97 -2.19 -31.90
C LEU A 7 -5.26 -3.65 -31.52
N LEU A 8 -5.10 -4.58 -32.46
CA LEU A 8 -5.22 -6.02 -32.18
C LEU A 8 -4.05 -6.54 -31.34
N GLY A 9 -2.83 -6.05 -31.57
CA GLY A 9 -1.64 -6.40 -30.77
C GLY A 9 -1.78 -5.98 -29.30
N VAL A 10 -2.24 -4.77 -29.04
CA VAL A 10 -2.45 -4.25 -27.67
C VAL A 10 -3.59 -5.01 -26.96
N GLY A 11 -4.69 -5.32 -27.66
CA GLY A 11 -5.80 -6.09 -27.10
C GLY A 11 -5.40 -7.52 -26.71
N ILE A 12 -4.57 -8.19 -27.52
CA ILE A 12 -4.09 -9.55 -27.25
C ILE A 12 -3.10 -9.54 -26.09
N THR A 13 -2.24 -8.53 -25.96
CA THR A 13 -1.29 -8.40 -24.86
C THR A 13 -2.01 -8.20 -23.52
N VAL A 14 -3.06 -7.38 -23.49
CA VAL A 14 -3.89 -7.18 -22.28
C VAL A 14 -4.61 -8.46 -21.89
N LEU A 15 -5.17 -9.22 -22.86
CA LEU A 15 -5.85 -10.50 -22.62
C LEU A 15 -4.87 -11.60 -22.16
N LEU A 16 -3.66 -11.65 -22.71
CA LEU A 16 -2.63 -12.60 -22.29
C LEU A 16 -2.09 -12.28 -20.90
N VAL A 17 -1.96 -11.01 -20.57
CA VAL A 17 -1.60 -10.56 -19.22
C VAL A 17 -2.70 -10.98 -18.24
N GLN A 18 -3.96 -10.70 -18.51
CA GLN A 18 -5.09 -11.13 -17.65
C GLN A 18 -5.19 -12.66 -17.54
N TYR A 19 -4.91 -13.42 -18.61
CA TYR A 19 -4.93 -14.87 -18.58
C TYR A 19 -3.75 -15.49 -17.82
N ALA A 20 -2.55 -14.89 -17.91
CA ALA A 20 -1.38 -15.32 -17.15
C ALA A 20 -1.54 -15.01 -15.66
N TYR A 21 -2.10 -13.85 -15.30
CA TYR A 21 -2.32 -13.45 -13.91
C TYR A 21 -3.42 -14.28 -13.24
N GLY A 22 -4.47 -14.72 -13.94
CA GLY A 22 -5.50 -15.61 -13.38
C GLY A 22 -5.01 -17.00 -12.96
N LYS A 23 -3.82 -17.43 -13.42
CA LYS A 23 -3.21 -18.72 -13.03
C LYS A 23 -2.18 -18.64 -11.90
N LEU A 24 -1.71 -17.45 -11.53
CA LEU A 24 -0.64 -17.25 -10.54
C LEU A 24 -1.15 -16.83 -9.16
N ALA A 25 -2.41 -16.50 -9.01
CA ALA A 25 -2.97 -16.11 -7.73
C ALA A 25 -3.33 -17.36 -6.89
N PRO A 26 -2.93 -17.44 -5.62
CA PRO A 26 -3.39 -18.49 -4.73
C PRO A 26 -4.91 -18.35 -4.52
N GLU A 27 -5.67 -19.34 -4.97
CA GLU A 27 -7.14 -19.33 -5.13
C GLU A 27 -7.94 -18.89 -3.87
N LYS A 28 -7.38 -18.96 -2.68
CA LYS A 28 -8.10 -18.61 -1.44
C LYS A 28 -8.05 -17.14 -1.02
N SER A 29 -6.95 -16.43 -1.30
CA SER A 29 -6.83 -15.01 -0.94
C SER A 29 -7.53 -14.10 -1.95
N VAL A 30 -7.48 -14.46 -3.24
CA VAL A 30 -8.14 -13.72 -4.32
C VAL A 30 -9.65 -13.68 -4.14
N SER A 31 -10.27 -14.78 -3.73
CA SER A 31 -11.73 -14.83 -3.56
C SER A 31 -12.25 -13.93 -2.42
N ALA A 32 -11.50 -13.80 -1.34
CA ALA A 32 -11.91 -12.97 -0.20
C ALA A 32 -11.76 -11.47 -0.51
N ASN A 33 -10.67 -11.08 -1.17
CA ASN A 33 -10.42 -9.69 -1.56
C ASN A 33 -11.41 -9.23 -2.64
N VAL A 34 -11.69 -10.05 -3.66
CA VAL A 34 -12.70 -9.76 -4.69
C VAL A 34 -14.10 -9.61 -4.09
N ILE A 35 -14.46 -10.42 -3.08
CA ILE A 35 -15.75 -10.28 -2.38
C ILE A 35 -15.80 -8.96 -1.61
N ALA A 36 -14.72 -8.57 -0.95
CA ALA A 36 -14.63 -7.31 -0.21
C ALA A 36 -14.70 -6.11 -1.16
N GLU A 37 -13.98 -6.12 -2.27
CA GLU A 37 -13.98 -5.08 -3.30
C GLU A 37 -15.37 -4.90 -3.93
N ASN A 38 -16.01 -5.96 -4.40
CA ASN A 38 -17.38 -5.90 -4.94
C ASN A 38 -18.41 -5.40 -3.91
N SER A 39 -18.20 -5.71 -2.64
CA SER A 39 -19.09 -5.25 -1.57
C SER A 39 -18.85 -3.78 -1.26
N LEU A 40 -17.58 -3.33 -1.31
CA LEU A 40 -17.19 -1.94 -1.11
C LEU A 40 -17.73 -1.05 -2.24
N GLU A 41 -17.66 -1.49 -3.49
CA GLU A 41 -18.21 -0.78 -4.65
C GLU A 41 -19.72 -0.53 -4.49
N LYS A 42 -20.48 -1.55 -4.05
CA LYS A 42 -21.92 -1.38 -3.75
C LYS A 42 -22.18 -0.35 -2.65
N ILE A 43 -21.32 -0.30 -1.63
CA ILE A 43 -21.46 0.69 -0.56
C ILE A 43 -21.18 2.08 -1.09
N PHE A 44 -20.15 2.25 -1.90
CA PHE A 44 -19.83 3.51 -2.53
C PHE A 44 -21.01 4.02 -3.37
N GLN A 45 -21.57 3.16 -4.22
CA GLN A 45 -22.76 3.50 -5.03
C GLN A 45 -23.98 3.87 -4.14
N ASN A 46 -24.29 3.06 -3.13
CA ASN A 46 -25.45 3.27 -2.27
C ASN A 46 -25.32 4.47 -1.34
N SER A 47 -24.12 4.92 -1.06
CA SER A 47 -23.81 6.05 -0.18
C SER A 47 -23.44 7.32 -0.94
N ASN A 48 -23.59 7.33 -2.27
CA ASN A 48 -23.18 8.43 -3.15
C ASN A 48 -21.69 8.81 -2.97
N ILE A 49 -20.84 7.85 -2.65
CA ILE A 49 -19.39 8.07 -2.59
C ILE A 49 -18.86 8.03 -4.02
N HIS A 50 -18.36 9.17 -4.47
CA HIS A 50 -17.85 9.36 -5.81
C HIS A 50 -16.34 9.17 -5.82
N LYS A 51 -15.79 8.66 -6.95
CA LYS A 51 -14.37 8.46 -7.23
C LYS A 51 -13.57 8.00 -6.02
N ALA A 52 -13.01 6.85 -6.08
CA ALA A 52 -12.05 6.40 -5.10
C ALA A 52 -10.66 6.47 -5.72
N ASP A 53 -9.76 7.20 -5.07
CA ASP A 53 -8.34 7.10 -5.30
C ASP A 53 -7.78 6.12 -4.27
N CYS A 54 -6.74 5.38 -4.63
CA CYS A 54 -6.08 4.44 -3.74
C CYS A 54 -4.59 4.79 -3.66
N GLU A 55 -4.11 4.98 -2.46
CA GLU A 55 -2.71 5.23 -2.14
C GLU A 55 -2.15 4.03 -1.40
N ILE A 56 -0.98 3.54 -1.83
CA ILE A 56 -0.28 2.43 -1.19
C ILE A 56 1.13 2.90 -0.89
N GLU A 57 1.50 2.88 0.38
CA GLU A 57 2.83 3.28 0.84
C GLU A 57 3.47 2.19 1.67
N GLY A 58 4.74 1.94 1.44
CA GLY A 58 5.51 0.94 2.18
C GLY A 58 6.94 1.33 2.42
N TYR A 59 7.47 0.91 3.57
CA TYR A 59 8.86 1.11 3.96
C TYR A 59 9.46 -0.23 4.35
N TYR A 60 10.60 -0.57 3.74
CA TYR A 60 11.26 -1.85 3.93
C TYR A 60 12.74 -1.65 4.25
N TYR A 61 13.19 -2.24 5.35
CA TYR A 61 14.62 -2.34 5.63
C TYR A 61 15.26 -3.42 4.76
N LEU A 62 16.30 -3.05 4.01
CA LEU A 62 17.00 -3.93 3.08
C LEU A 62 18.40 -4.34 3.56
N GLY A 63 18.67 -4.22 4.86
CA GLY A 63 19.93 -4.63 5.44
C GLY A 63 21.08 -3.63 5.24
N GLU A 64 22.31 -4.12 5.50
CA GLU A 64 23.52 -3.30 5.55
C GLU A 64 24.47 -3.59 4.36
N LYS A 65 23.98 -4.28 3.34
CA LYS A 65 24.77 -4.60 2.15
C LYS A 65 25.12 -3.34 1.36
N TYR A 66 26.39 -3.23 0.94
CA TYR A 66 26.82 -2.17 0.04
C TYR A 66 26.35 -2.45 -1.40
N TYR A 67 25.46 -1.62 -1.91
CA TYR A 67 24.96 -1.76 -3.30
C TYR A 67 25.81 -0.98 -4.31
N GLY A 68 26.48 0.11 -3.91
CA GLY A 68 27.18 0.99 -4.85
C GLY A 68 26.21 1.69 -5.81
N GLU A 69 26.75 2.29 -6.88
CA GLU A 69 25.90 3.01 -7.85
C GLU A 69 25.12 2.06 -8.76
N SER A 70 25.81 1.10 -9.37
CA SER A 70 25.17 0.15 -10.28
C SER A 70 24.24 -0.81 -9.55
N GLY A 71 24.63 -1.29 -8.37
CA GLY A 71 23.81 -2.22 -7.60
C GLY A 71 22.50 -1.61 -7.08
N SER A 72 22.48 -0.31 -6.77
CA SER A 72 21.25 0.40 -6.42
C SER A 72 20.26 0.43 -7.58
N LEU A 73 20.77 0.69 -8.79
CA LEU A 73 19.95 0.70 -10.01
C LEU A 73 19.44 -0.70 -10.32
N GLU A 74 20.32 -1.71 -10.31
CA GLU A 74 19.94 -3.10 -10.56
C GLU A 74 18.85 -3.59 -9.59
N LEU A 75 18.91 -3.20 -8.33
CA LEU A 75 17.92 -3.57 -7.33
C LEU A 75 16.56 -2.89 -7.61
N ILE A 76 16.56 -1.59 -7.94
CA ILE A 76 15.34 -0.86 -8.32
C ILE A 76 14.73 -1.46 -9.57
N ASP A 77 15.54 -1.74 -10.61
CA ASP A 77 15.08 -2.36 -11.86
C ASP A 77 14.43 -3.70 -11.61
N LYS A 78 15.07 -4.54 -10.80
CA LYS A 78 14.56 -5.86 -10.41
C LYS A 78 13.22 -5.78 -9.69
N ILE A 79 13.04 -4.80 -8.79
CA ILE A 79 11.78 -4.56 -8.09
C ILE A 79 10.73 -4.07 -9.08
N ALA A 80 11.06 -3.08 -9.92
CA ALA A 80 10.17 -2.50 -10.92
C ALA A 80 9.65 -3.56 -11.90
N GLU A 81 10.55 -4.43 -12.41
CA GLU A 81 10.19 -5.54 -13.31
C GLU A 81 9.16 -6.48 -12.65
N ARG A 82 9.36 -6.84 -11.39
CA ARG A 82 8.43 -7.72 -10.65
C ARG A 82 7.08 -7.06 -10.35
N LEU A 83 7.07 -5.74 -10.23
CA LEU A 83 5.85 -4.96 -10.12
C LEU A 83 5.16 -4.74 -11.47
N GLY A 84 5.73 -5.30 -12.56
CA GLY A 84 5.17 -5.23 -13.91
C GLY A 84 5.53 -3.95 -14.67
N VAL A 85 6.52 -3.20 -14.22
CA VAL A 85 7.01 -2.01 -14.92
C VAL A 85 8.01 -2.44 -15.98
N ASN A 86 7.55 -2.59 -17.23
CA ASN A 86 8.33 -3.11 -18.36
C ASN A 86 8.72 -2.04 -19.38
N SER A 87 8.59 -0.76 -19.07
CA SER A 87 8.78 0.32 -20.02
C SER A 87 9.49 1.51 -19.40
N GLU A 88 9.89 2.45 -20.24
CA GLU A 88 10.58 3.68 -19.85
C GLU A 88 10.02 4.31 -18.58
N TYR A 89 10.88 4.55 -17.61
CA TYR A 89 10.62 5.26 -16.39
C TYR A 89 11.72 6.30 -16.15
N TYR A 90 11.41 7.30 -15.34
CA TYR A 90 12.39 8.29 -14.89
C TYR A 90 13.24 7.66 -13.79
N TYR A 91 14.55 7.89 -13.83
CA TYR A 91 15.50 7.50 -12.81
C TYR A 91 16.38 8.69 -12.43
N ASP A 92 16.57 8.91 -11.14
CA ASP A 92 17.48 9.90 -10.60
C ASP A 92 18.25 9.34 -9.40
N LYS A 93 19.42 9.92 -9.14
CA LYS A 93 20.23 9.59 -7.97
C LYS A 93 20.92 10.84 -7.46
N TYR A 94 20.80 11.07 -6.16
CA TYR A 94 21.46 12.21 -5.52
C TYR A 94 22.06 11.82 -4.16
N ARG A 95 23.06 12.60 -3.72
CA ARG A 95 23.63 12.46 -2.38
C ARG A 95 22.97 13.44 -1.43
N THR A 96 22.87 13.00 -0.18
CA THR A 96 22.48 13.79 0.98
C THR A 96 23.63 13.82 1.97
N ASP A 97 23.53 14.63 3.02
CA ASP A 97 24.52 14.66 4.12
C ASP A 97 24.59 13.32 4.86
N ALA A 98 23.50 12.52 4.83
CA ALA A 98 23.38 11.25 5.53
C ALA A 98 23.61 10.02 4.64
N GLY A 99 23.87 10.21 3.33
CA GLY A 99 24.07 9.08 2.40
C GLY A 99 23.63 9.37 0.98
N SER A 100 22.85 8.48 0.36
CA SER A 100 22.35 8.65 -1.01
C SER A 100 20.93 8.15 -1.18
N VAL A 101 20.22 8.72 -2.16
CA VAL A 101 18.87 8.29 -2.55
C VAL A 101 18.88 8.01 -4.05
N ALA A 102 18.39 6.84 -4.43
CA ALA A 102 18.11 6.48 -5.81
C ALA A 102 16.60 6.38 -5.99
N VAL A 103 16.05 7.11 -6.97
CA VAL A 103 14.60 7.25 -7.19
C VAL A 103 14.23 6.73 -8.56
N MET A 104 13.18 5.93 -8.65
CA MET A 104 12.51 5.57 -9.89
C MET A 104 11.05 6.06 -9.84
N LYS A 105 10.61 6.73 -10.90
CA LYS A 105 9.22 7.17 -11.07
C LYS A 105 8.64 6.67 -12.37
N LYS A 106 7.43 6.15 -12.30
CA LYS A 106 6.65 5.74 -13.47
C LYS A 106 5.25 6.30 -13.39
N GLU A 107 4.95 7.17 -14.33
CA GLU A 107 3.60 7.71 -14.54
C GLU A 107 2.84 6.86 -15.57
N GLY A 108 1.63 6.48 -15.23
CA GLY A 108 0.65 5.86 -16.10
C GLY A 108 -0.56 6.79 -16.31
N LYS A 109 -1.58 6.33 -17.04
CA LYS A 109 -2.81 7.12 -17.26
C LYS A 109 -3.59 7.39 -15.96
N SER A 110 -3.61 6.42 -15.07
CA SER A 110 -4.38 6.46 -13.82
C SER A 110 -3.58 5.94 -12.63
N SER A 111 -2.25 5.85 -12.75
CA SER A 111 -1.41 5.40 -11.66
C SER A 111 -0.03 6.06 -11.74
N GLU A 112 0.58 6.22 -10.58
CA GLU A 112 1.94 6.71 -10.42
C GLU A 112 2.65 5.81 -9.42
N LEU A 113 3.78 5.23 -9.83
CA LEU A 113 4.65 4.42 -8.97
C LEU A 113 5.96 5.18 -8.73
N GLU A 114 6.34 5.28 -7.48
CA GLU A 114 7.64 5.78 -7.05
C GLU A 114 8.32 4.74 -6.16
N LEU A 115 9.58 4.44 -6.46
CA LEU A 115 10.46 3.63 -5.65
C LEU A 115 11.66 4.48 -5.26
N GLU A 116 11.95 4.55 -3.96
CA GLU A 116 13.13 5.25 -3.44
C GLU A 116 14.00 4.28 -2.65
N LEU A 117 15.21 4.03 -3.13
CA LEU A 117 16.23 3.32 -2.37
C LEU A 117 17.08 4.33 -1.61
N ILE A 118 16.89 4.38 -0.31
CA ILE A 118 17.56 5.29 0.62
C ILE A 118 18.70 4.53 1.28
N THR A 119 19.93 4.98 1.06
CA THR A 119 21.11 4.45 1.74
C THR A 119 21.60 5.48 2.74
N THR A 120 21.62 5.12 4.02
CA THR A 120 22.20 5.96 5.09
C THR A 120 23.58 5.45 5.45
N GLU A 121 24.51 6.38 5.64
CA GLU A 121 25.90 6.10 6.06
C GLU A 121 26.07 6.48 7.52
N TYR A 122 26.69 5.61 8.32
CA TYR A 122 26.98 5.90 9.71
C TYR A 122 28.37 5.38 10.11
N GLN A 123 28.99 6.04 11.08
CA GLN A 123 30.30 5.65 11.56
C GLN A 123 30.16 4.53 12.59
N GLU A 124 30.58 3.31 12.22
CA GLU A 124 30.54 2.16 13.11
C GLU A 124 31.76 2.11 14.04
N SER A 125 32.93 2.55 13.54
CA SER A 125 34.18 2.68 14.30
C SER A 125 35.04 3.79 13.70
N GLN A 126 36.22 4.05 14.29
CA GLN A 126 37.08 5.17 13.86
C GLN A 126 37.45 5.16 12.37
N ASN A 127 37.38 3.99 11.69
CA ASN A 127 37.76 3.85 10.29
C ASN A 127 36.77 3.03 9.46
N VAL A 128 35.59 2.70 10.01
CA VAL A 128 34.57 1.89 9.32
C VAL A 128 33.29 2.69 9.17
N ILE A 129 32.91 2.93 7.93
CA ILE A 129 31.59 3.48 7.57
C ILE A 129 30.72 2.30 7.21
N ALA A 130 29.65 2.11 7.97
CA ALA A 130 28.61 1.13 7.68
C ALA A 130 27.43 1.81 6.97
N GLN A 131 26.60 1.01 6.31
CA GLN A 131 25.45 1.50 5.56
C GLN A 131 24.19 0.76 5.97
N ARG A 132 23.07 1.46 5.93
CA ARG A 132 21.73 0.88 6.04
C ARG A 132 20.90 1.28 4.85
N ASN A 133 20.20 0.32 4.29
CA ASN A 133 19.37 0.53 3.11
C ASN A 133 17.90 0.36 3.46
N TYR A 134 17.10 1.28 2.95
CA TYR A 134 15.66 1.29 3.09
C TYR A 134 15.04 1.50 1.70
N LEU A 135 13.96 0.78 1.42
CA LEU A 135 13.15 1.03 0.24
C LEU A 135 11.82 1.66 0.67
N SER A 136 11.54 2.83 0.10
CA SER A 136 10.20 3.42 0.10
C SER A 136 9.49 3.03 -1.20
N VAL A 137 8.24 2.61 -1.08
CA VAL A 137 7.35 2.30 -2.21
C VAL A 137 6.12 3.17 -2.07
N SER A 138 5.82 3.98 -3.08
CA SER A 138 4.58 4.76 -3.17
C SER A 138 3.87 4.46 -4.48
N LEU A 139 2.60 4.07 -4.40
CA LEU A 139 1.75 3.81 -5.56
C LEU A 139 0.42 4.52 -5.39
N ASN A 140 0.16 5.47 -6.29
CA ASN A 140 -1.10 6.19 -6.39
C ASN A 140 -1.93 5.64 -7.54
N ILE A 141 -3.20 5.30 -7.31
CA ILE A 141 -4.13 4.79 -8.31
C ILE A 141 -5.38 5.67 -8.30
N LYS A 142 -5.69 6.30 -9.43
CA LYS A 142 -6.83 7.21 -9.58
C LYS A 142 -8.06 6.48 -10.12
N GLY A 143 -9.18 6.61 -9.44
CA GLY A 143 -10.49 6.21 -9.93
C GLY A 143 -10.75 4.70 -10.03
N SER A 144 -9.98 3.86 -9.30
CA SER A 144 -10.18 2.41 -9.29
C SER A 144 -10.05 1.82 -7.89
N LEU A 145 -11.13 1.20 -7.42
CA LEU A 145 -11.13 0.42 -6.18
C LEU A 145 -10.53 -0.98 -6.37
N GLU A 146 -10.75 -1.59 -7.54
CA GLU A 146 -10.42 -2.99 -7.80
C GLU A 146 -8.92 -3.27 -7.81
N SER A 147 -8.11 -2.25 -8.11
CA SER A 147 -6.68 -2.43 -8.26
C SER A 147 -5.89 -2.34 -6.94
N GLY A 148 -6.44 -1.69 -5.90
CA GLY A 148 -5.69 -1.40 -4.67
C GLY A 148 -5.19 -2.65 -3.95
N TYR A 149 -6.09 -3.58 -3.62
CA TYR A 149 -5.71 -4.82 -2.93
C TYR A 149 -4.82 -5.74 -3.79
N TYR A 150 -5.03 -5.74 -5.10
CA TYR A 150 -4.16 -6.48 -6.02
C TYR A 150 -2.72 -5.96 -5.94
N TYR A 151 -2.52 -4.65 -6.07
CA TYR A 151 -1.18 -4.06 -6.02
C TYR A 151 -0.57 -4.14 -4.63
N LYS A 152 -1.35 -3.97 -3.56
CA LYS A 152 -0.86 -4.18 -2.20
C LYS A 152 -0.26 -5.58 -2.05
N ASN A 153 -0.99 -6.62 -2.45
CA ASN A 153 -0.52 -8.00 -2.39
C ASN A 153 0.69 -8.25 -3.31
N LEU A 154 0.74 -7.61 -4.48
CA LEU A 154 1.85 -7.73 -5.41
C LEU A 154 3.13 -7.12 -4.81
N ILE A 155 3.04 -5.94 -4.21
CA ILE A 155 4.16 -5.28 -3.52
C ILE A 155 4.65 -6.16 -2.37
N GLU A 156 3.77 -6.66 -1.51
CA GLU A 156 4.12 -7.55 -0.40
C GLU A 156 4.86 -8.80 -0.87
N LYS A 157 4.33 -9.45 -1.91
CA LYS A 157 4.95 -10.65 -2.49
C LYS A 157 6.33 -10.32 -3.05
N THR A 158 6.43 -9.27 -3.85
CA THR A 158 7.69 -8.81 -4.45
C THR A 158 8.74 -8.55 -3.38
N MET A 159 8.39 -7.82 -2.33
CA MET A 159 9.31 -7.51 -1.26
C MET A 159 9.76 -8.73 -0.46
N LYS A 160 8.87 -9.68 -0.20
CA LYS A 160 9.24 -10.96 0.43
C LYS A 160 10.24 -11.76 -0.43
N GLU A 161 10.07 -11.76 -1.75
CA GLU A 161 10.99 -12.43 -2.67
C GLU A 161 12.34 -11.72 -2.73
N ILE A 162 12.37 -10.39 -2.83
CA ILE A 162 13.60 -9.58 -2.82
C ILE A 162 14.37 -9.80 -1.52
N CYS A 163 13.73 -9.71 -0.37
CA CYS A 163 14.39 -9.92 0.92
C CYS A 163 15.05 -11.32 1.01
N ARG A 164 14.38 -12.36 0.51
CA ARG A 164 14.97 -13.71 0.47
C ARG A 164 16.19 -13.81 -0.45
N GLU A 165 16.13 -13.23 -1.64
CA GLU A 165 17.22 -13.29 -2.61
C GLU A 165 18.43 -12.47 -2.20
N GLU A 166 18.20 -11.33 -1.55
CA GLU A 166 19.26 -10.49 -1.03
C GLU A 166 19.83 -11.01 0.31
N ASN A 167 19.35 -12.17 0.80
CA ASN A 167 19.70 -12.74 2.13
C ASN A 167 19.53 -11.71 3.26
N ILE A 168 18.52 -10.87 3.15
CA ILE A 168 18.15 -9.95 4.21
C ILE A 168 17.51 -10.82 5.28
N GLU A 169 18.31 -11.16 6.28
CA GLU A 169 17.80 -11.84 7.47
C GLU A 169 16.71 -10.95 8.05
N SER A 170 15.50 -11.49 8.09
CA SER A 170 14.51 -10.96 8.99
C SER A 170 15.12 -11.20 10.38
N ASN A 171 15.74 -10.20 10.98
CA ASN A 171 16.04 -10.20 12.39
C ASN A 171 14.71 -10.21 13.13
N ILE A 172 14.05 -11.36 13.05
CA ILE A 172 13.09 -11.79 14.04
C ILE A 172 13.98 -12.13 15.22
N ASP A 173 14.19 -11.18 16.10
CA ASP A 173 14.73 -11.45 17.41
C ASP A 173 13.76 -12.43 18.09
N GLU A 174 14.04 -13.75 17.94
CA GLU A 174 13.34 -14.81 18.66
C GLU A 174 13.48 -14.65 20.18
N ASN A 175 14.32 -13.70 20.63
CA ASN A 175 14.64 -13.41 22.02
C ASN A 175 13.95 -12.20 22.64
N ILE A 176 13.08 -11.49 21.91
CA ILE A 176 12.27 -10.45 22.55
C ILE A 176 11.20 -11.15 23.39
N ASN A 177 11.30 -10.94 24.69
CA ASN A 177 10.35 -11.43 25.71
C ASN A 177 8.91 -11.34 25.20
N LYS A 178 8.17 -12.43 25.35
CA LYS A 178 6.78 -12.59 24.89
C LYS A 178 5.79 -11.52 25.40
N ASP A 179 6.24 -10.58 26.21
CA ASP A 179 5.44 -9.53 26.84
C ASP A 179 5.53 -8.17 26.14
N GLU A 180 6.46 -8.00 25.15
CA GLU A 180 6.51 -6.80 24.30
C GLU A 180 6.22 -7.20 22.83
N GLU A 181 4.95 -7.20 22.46
CA GLU A 181 4.43 -7.50 21.11
C GLU A 181 4.81 -6.46 20.03
N MET A 182 6.04 -5.98 20.03
CA MET A 182 6.56 -5.10 19.01
C MET A 182 7.70 -5.76 18.22
N THR A 183 7.44 -7.00 17.77
CA THR A 183 8.35 -7.66 16.83
C THR A 183 8.16 -7.06 15.44
N THR A 184 9.05 -6.20 15.05
CA THR A 184 9.27 -5.74 13.67
C THR A 184 9.80 -6.91 12.82
N SER A 185 8.96 -7.89 12.53
CA SER A 185 9.25 -8.75 11.39
C SER A 185 9.22 -7.87 10.13
N ILE A 186 10.09 -8.14 9.15
CA ILE A 186 9.98 -7.63 7.77
C ILE A 186 8.68 -8.24 7.17
N SER A 187 7.59 -8.02 7.81
CA SER A 187 6.28 -8.44 7.39
C SER A 187 5.59 -7.19 6.87
N SER A 188 4.63 -7.38 6.03
CA SER A 188 3.59 -6.52 5.56
C SER A 188 3.08 -5.40 6.51
N ARG A 189 3.58 -5.33 7.75
CA ARG A 189 3.24 -4.31 8.75
C ARG A 189 3.66 -2.88 8.38
N ASN A 190 4.53 -2.75 7.40
CA ASN A 190 5.02 -1.45 6.91
C ASN A 190 4.33 -1.02 5.61
N LEU A 191 3.33 -1.74 5.14
CA LEU A 191 2.58 -1.42 3.93
C LEU A 191 1.18 -0.97 4.28
N TYR A 192 0.92 0.30 4.04
CA TYR A 192 -0.36 0.96 4.27
C TYR A 192 -1.07 1.13 2.93
N MET A 193 -2.37 0.97 2.94
CA MET A 193 -3.22 1.29 1.81
C MET A 193 -4.37 2.16 2.30
N VAL A 194 -4.60 3.27 1.63
CA VAL A 194 -5.73 4.17 1.91
C VAL A 194 -6.56 4.34 0.65
N ILE A 195 -7.85 4.08 0.77
CA ILE A 195 -8.84 4.37 -0.27
C ILE A 195 -9.55 5.65 0.13
N LYS A 196 -9.55 6.66 -0.74
CA LYS A 196 -10.16 7.97 -0.53
C LYS A 196 -11.35 8.16 -1.45
N GLY A 197 -12.56 8.20 -0.89
CA GLY A 197 -13.79 8.54 -1.59
C GLY A 197 -14.27 9.95 -1.26
N LYS A 198 -15.19 10.49 -2.09
CA LYS A 198 -15.74 11.85 -1.94
C LYS A 198 -17.27 11.81 -1.91
N ILE A 199 -17.86 12.54 -0.97
CA ILE A 199 -19.30 12.84 -0.91
C ILE A 199 -19.44 14.35 -1.03
N TYR A 200 -20.27 14.82 -1.95
CA TYR A 200 -20.51 16.26 -2.09
C TYR A 200 -21.41 16.76 -0.95
N GLY A 201 -20.97 17.80 -0.28
CA GLY A 201 -21.63 18.38 0.90
C GLY A 201 -21.15 17.77 2.22
N GLU A 202 -21.61 18.42 3.29
CA GLU A 202 -21.45 17.92 4.65
C GLU A 202 -22.47 16.81 4.93
N ILE A 203 -22.05 15.75 5.61
CA ILE A 203 -22.92 14.67 6.09
C ILE A 203 -22.94 14.68 7.62
N ASP A 204 -24.09 14.30 8.19
CA ASP A 204 -24.23 14.23 9.63
C ASP A 204 -23.59 12.95 10.22
N LYS A 205 -23.39 12.95 11.53
CA LYS A 205 -22.75 11.84 12.25
C LYS A 205 -23.54 10.52 12.16
N GLU A 206 -24.85 10.57 11.95
CA GLU A 206 -25.66 9.37 11.75
C GLU A 206 -25.35 8.74 10.40
N GLN A 207 -25.22 9.57 9.37
CA GLN A 207 -24.82 9.13 8.02
C GLN A 207 -23.40 8.59 8.00
N GLU A 208 -22.42 9.26 8.66
CA GLU A 208 -21.06 8.75 8.84
C GLU A 208 -21.06 7.36 9.48
N ASN A 209 -21.76 7.20 10.61
CA ASN A 209 -21.90 5.91 11.31
C ASN A 209 -22.51 4.82 10.42
N LYS A 210 -23.52 5.15 9.64
CA LYS A 210 -24.18 4.22 8.73
C LYS A 210 -23.24 3.75 7.63
N ILE A 211 -22.46 4.67 7.06
CA ILE A 211 -21.46 4.37 6.02
C ILE A 211 -20.34 3.53 6.61
N ALA A 212 -19.74 3.93 7.75
CA ALA A 212 -18.68 3.19 8.42
C ALA A 212 -19.09 1.75 8.74
N LYS A 213 -20.26 1.56 9.33
CA LYS A 213 -20.82 0.23 9.62
C LYS A 213 -21.07 -0.58 8.34
N GLY A 214 -21.49 0.07 7.26
CA GLY A 214 -21.63 -0.54 5.95
C GLY A 214 -20.28 -1.08 5.44
N ILE A 215 -19.25 -0.24 5.49
CA ILE A 215 -17.89 -0.59 5.10
C ILE A 215 -17.35 -1.75 5.96
N LEU A 216 -17.42 -1.65 7.28
CA LEU A 216 -16.98 -2.74 8.17
C LEU A 216 -17.70 -4.06 7.86
N ARG A 217 -19.00 -4.04 7.61
CA ARG A 217 -19.78 -5.24 7.24
C ARG A 217 -19.31 -5.85 5.93
N SER A 218 -18.91 -5.04 4.92
CA SER A 218 -18.40 -5.56 3.64
C SER A 218 -17.15 -6.39 3.83
N PHE A 219 -16.30 -5.98 4.77
CA PHE A 219 -15.10 -6.71 5.17
C PHE A 219 -15.36 -7.78 6.25
N ARG A 220 -16.61 -7.99 6.69
CA ARG A 220 -16.93 -8.83 7.86
C ARG A 220 -16.09 -8.47 9.08
N ALA A 221 -15.80 -7.20 9.23
CA ALA A 221 -14.99 -6.69 10.32
C ALA A 221 -15.84 -6.49 11.57
N LYS A 222 -15.25 -6.81 12.72
CA LYS A 222 -15.77 -6.44 14.04
C LYS A 222 -15.27 -5.04 14.34
N GLU A 223 -16.16 -4.12 14.74
CA GLU A 223 -15.80 -2.83 15.30
C GLU A 223 -15.05 -3.04 16.62
N ILE A 224 -13.91 -2.38 16.79
CA ILE A 224 -13.06 -2.45 17.98
C ILE A 224 -13.16 -1.13 18.75
N PHE A 225 -12.92 -0.01 18.06
CA PHE A 225 -13.01 1.33 18.63
C PHE A 225 -13.86 2.22 17.73
N ASN A 226 -14.55 3.15 18.35
CA ASN A 226 -15.23 4.25 17.69
C ASN A 226 -14.79 5.53 18.39
N GLY A 227 -13.79 6.21 17.81
CA GLY A 227 -13.29 7.50 18.26
C GLY A 227 -14.09 8.61 17.61
N GLN A 228 -15.09 9.11 18.32
CA GLN A 228 -15.89 10.23 17.87
C GLN A 228 -15.54 11.45 18.71
N ASN A 229 -15.00 12.47 18.07
CA ASN A 229 -14.90 13.82 18.61
C ASN A 229 -15.82 14.76 17.82
N ASP A 230 -15.82 16.06 18.12
CA ASP A 230 -16.73 17.01 17.47
C ASP A 230 -16.38 17.27 16.00
N GLU A 231 -15.13 17.06 15.61
CA GLU A 231 -14.61 17.40 14.28
C GLU A 231 -14.42 16.17 13.38
N HIS A 232 -14.03 15.02 13.95
CA HIS A 232 -13.65 13.85 13.17
C HIS A 232 -14.30 12.58 13.72
N MET A 233 -14.68 11.70 12.83
CA MET A 233 -15.09 10.34 13.16
C MET A 233 -14.08 9.34 12.66
N ASN A 234 -13.61 8.46 13.56
CA ASN A 234 -12.71 7.36 13.28
C ASN A 234 -13.27 6.06 13.82
N VAL A 235 -13.52 5.09 12.95
CA VAL A 235 -13.98 3.76 13.35
C VAL A 235 -12.92 2.74 13.00
N TYR A 236 -12.46 1.99 13.99
CA TYR A 236 -11.44 0.98 13.86
C TYR A 236 -12.05 -0.42 13.98
N GLY A 237 -11.63 -1.33 13.12
CA GLY A 237 -12.13 -2.68 13.08
C GLY A 237 -11.05 -3.73 12.84
N TYR A 238 -11.44 -4.97 13.08
CA TYR A 238 -10.62 -6.14 12.77
C TYR A 238 -11.41 -7.15 11.95
N THR A 239 -10.78 -7.64 10.90
CA THR A 239 -11.30 -8.72 10.06
C THR A 239 -10.25 -9.81 9.81
N LYS A 240 -10.70 -11.06 9.63
CA LYS A 240 -9.83 -12.17 9.23
C LYS A 240 -9.54 -12.19 7.71
N ILE A 241 -10.19 -11.33 6.94
CA ILE A 241 -9.99 -11.23 5.48
C ILE A 241 -8.65 -10.57 5.18
N LEU A 242 -8.26 -9.54 5.96
CA LEU A 242 -6.99 -8.83 5.84
C LEU A 242 -5.97 -9.49 6.77
N GLN A 243 -4.78 -9.78 6.23
CA GLN A 243 -3.75 -10.54 6.98
C GLN A 243 -2.98 -9.67 7.96
N ASP A 244 -2.70 -8.42 7.54
CA ASP A 244 -1.91 -7.48 8.34
C ASP A 244 -2.76 -6.81 9.40
N TYR A 245 -2.15 -6.48 10.53
CA TYR A 245 -2.80 -5.72 11.58
C TYR A 245 -1.78 -4.89 12.36
N VAL A 246 -2.25 -3.84 12.98
CA VAL A 246 -1.54 -3.11 14.02
C VAL A 246 -2.18 -3.40 15.36
N ALA A 247 -1.39 -3.38 16.44
CA ALA A 247 -1.88 -3.50 17.81
C ALA A 247 -2.03 -2.11 18.41
N ILE A 248 -3.22 -1.74 18.84
CA ILE A 248 -3.52 -0.47 19.52
C ILE A 248 -4.27 -0.79 20.79
N GLY A 249 -3.70 -0.43 21.95
CA GLY A 249 -4.30 -0.71 23.25
C GLY A 249 -4.54 -2.21 23.52
N GLY A 250 -3.71 -3.09 22.96
CA GLY A 250 -3.83 -4.55 23.10
C GLY A 250 -4.83 -5.20 22.12
N GLU A 251 -5.55 -4.41 21.33
CA GLU A 251 -6.49 -4.91 20.33
C GLU A 251 -5.87 -4.92 18.93
N LYS A 252 -6.22 -5.94 18.11
CA LYS A 252 -5.80 -6.02 16.71
C LYS A 252 -6.72 -5.19 15.85
N ILE A 253 -6.11 -4.35 14.99
CA ILE A 253 -6.83 -3.48 14.05
C ILE A 253 -6.21 -3.68 12.67
N ASN A 254 -7.04 -3.85 11.65
CA ASN A 254 -6.60 -3.96 10.26
C ASN A 254 -7.51 -3.29 9.23
N ILE A 255 -8.52 -2.58 9.72
CA ILE A 255 -9.33 -1.69 8.92
C ILE A 255 -9.72 -0.47 9.75
N ASN A 256 -9.59 0.70 9.15
CA ASN A 256 -9.99 1.97 9.75
C ASN A 256 -10.86 2.74 8.74
N VAL A 257 -11.94 3.33 9.21
CA VAL A 257 -12.80 4.21 8.41
C VAL A 257 -12.83 5.57 9.08
N ALA A 258 -12.45 6.60 8.33
CA ALA A 258 -12.40 7.96 8.82
C ALA A 258 -13.16 8.91 7.90
N PHE A 259 -13.62 10.03 8.44
CA PHE A 259 -14.32 11.08 7.71
C PHE A 259 -13.69 12.43 8.04
N SER A 260 -13.59 13.28 7.03
CA SER A 260 -13.19 14.67 7.17
C SER A 260 -13.98 15.55 6.22
N TYR A 261 -14.56 16.62 6.72
CA TYR A 261 -15.28 17.60 5.91
C TYR A 261 -14.40 18.79 5.58
N ASP A 262 -14.25 19.05 4.27
CA ASP A 262 -13.57 20.24 3.76
C ASP A 262 -14.62 21.31 3.43
N GLU A 263 -14.66 22.36 4.25
CA GLU A 263 -15.61 23.47 4.10
C GLU A 263 -15.36 24.27 2.81
N GLN A 264 -14.11 24.37 2.35
CA GLN A 264 -13.74 25.17 1.18
C GLN A 264 -14.20 24.50 -0.12
N GLU A 265 -14.00 23.18 -0.20
CA GLU A 265 -14.44 22.38 -1.34
C GLU A 265 -15.91 21.93 -1.22
N ASN A 266 -16.51 22.05 -0.04
CA ASN A 266 -17.82 21.50 0.30
C ASN A 266 -17.92 20.00 0.00
N ILE A 267 -16.91 19.24 0.48
CA ILE A 267 -16.77 17.82 0.26
C ILE A 267 -16.50 17.12 1.59
N THR A 268 -17.24 16.05 1.86
CA THR A 268 -16.86 15.08 2.89
C THR A 268 -16.00 13.98 2.26
N TYR A 269 -14.78 13.85 2.73
CA TYR A 269 -13.89 12.76 2.37
C TYR A 269 -14.16 11.54 3.25
N VAL A 270 -14.14 10.36 2.63
CA VAL A 270 -14.25 9.07 3.31
C VAL A 270 -12.93 8.32 3.07
N TYR A 271 -12.22 8.01 4.14
CA TYR A 271 -10.96 7.29 4.10
C TYR A 271 -11.16 5.87 4.63
N ILE A 272 -10.60 4.88 3.93
CA ILE A 272 -10.60 3.49 4.36
C ILE A 272 -9.15 3.02 4.38
N GLY A 273 -8.57 2.91 5.57
CA GLY A 273 -7.20 2.48 5.79
C GLY A 273 -7.07 0.97 6.00
N SER A 274 -6.00 0.39 5.48
CA SER A 274 -5.59 -0.98 5.75
C SER A 274 -4.05 -1.03 5.96
N PRO A 275 -3.55 -1.29 7.18
CA PRO A 275 -4.32 -1.54 8.40
C PRO A 275 -5.03 -0.31 8.99
N ILE A 276 -4.46 0.89 8.83
CA ILE A 276 -5.01 2.17 9.29
C ILE A 276 -4.71 3.28 8.28
N VAL A 277 -5.39 4.40 8.38
CA VAL A 277 -5.00 5.67 7.75
C VAL A 277 -3.78 6.20 8.50
N ASN A 278 -2.69 6.48 7.78
CA ASN A 278 -1.37 6.79 8.33
C ASN A 278 -0.95 8.26 8.22
N TYR A 279 -1.89 9.14 7.86
CA TYR A 279 -1.66 10.58 7.76
C TYR A 279 -2.82 11.37 8.40
N ASP A 280 -2.57 12.64 8.67
CA ASP A 280 -3.57 13.59 9.18
C ASP A 280 -4.50 14.03 8.01
N TYR A 281 -5.79 14.17 8.29
CA TYR A 281 -6.84 14.51 7.33
C TYR A 281 -7.84 15.50 7.90
#